data_a9affe8aac053d247b584d424ddeaefe
#
_entry.id   a9affe8aac053d247b584d424ddeaefe
#
_cell.length_a   1.000
_cell.length_b   1.000
_cell.length_c   1.000
_cell.angle_alpha   90.00
_cell.angle_beta   90.00
_cell.angle_gamma   90.00
#
_symmetry.space_group_name_H-M   'P 1'
#
loop_
_entity.id
_entity.type
_entity.pdbx_description
1 polymer ?
#
loop_
_entity_poly.entity_id
_entity_poly.type
_entity_poly.pdbx_seq_one_letter_code
_entity_poly.pdbx_strand_id
1 'polypeptide(L)'
;MPQARLPAFKSAVTHEKVGLLFQLLNELRLKVAFERSFKVSEKSLDGSRFLVGINKNTISRGRHKNIVNVCAKLGMPRKFQETFRKNLPEANVFGFGMDENQETCVVKAYLEFGSRYEEAMKKAFNERDPYISHLGFKWDAADNTRCALTKYTCFPALNRQDMLGRLSTGFYGSGGSNPYGIIEGVVEVFGSKAGGDEFLYLEVNEENNPRSSFDLNVYSANLRMKEVYPFLVQMCRHYSIPDETFQALYEQVKDMIFGHLAGGIDRKGKDFLTVYFGI
;
A
#
# COMPACT_ATOMS: atom_id res chain seq x y z
N MET A 1 -1.60 -14.76 -18.23
CA MET A 1 -1.38 -13.58 -17.42
C MET A 1 -2.68 -12.83 -17.20
N PRO A 2 -2.91 -12.24 -16.05
CA PRO A 2 -4.22 -11.73 -15.70
C PRO A 2 -4.45 -10.29 -16.22
N GLN A 3 -4.47 -10.06 -17.53
CA GLN A 3 -4.92 -8.77 -18.07
C GLN A 3 -6.32 -8.38 -17.57
N ALA A 4 -7.18 -9.37 -17.29
CA ALA A 4 -8.51 -9.15 -16.72
C ALA A 4 -8.52 -8.58 -15.28
N ARG A 5 -7.35 -8.51 -14.62
CA ARG A 5 -7.23 -8.03 -13.23
C ARG A 5 -6.69 -6.60 -13.12
N LEU A 6 -6.17 -6.04 -14.21
CA LEU A 6 -5.66 -4.67 -14.21
C LEU A 6 -6.82 -3.66 -14.12
N PRO A 7 -6.64 -2.54 -13.38
CA PRO A 7 -7.56 -1.43 -13.45
C PRO A 7 -7.50 -0.78 -14.84
N ALA A 8 -8.53 -0.03 -15.20
CA ALA A 8 -8.50 0.80 -16.39
C ALA A 8 -7.56 1.99 -16.18
N PHE A 9 -6.66 2.23 -17.15
CA PHE A 9 -5.79 3.38 -17.20
C PHE A 9 -6.21 4.29 -18.36
N LYS A 10 -5.94 5.59 -18.25
CA LYS A 10 -6.34 6.60 -19.23
C LYS A 10 -5.17 7.10 -20.08
N SER A 11 -3.98 7.19 -19.47
CA SER A 11 -2.83 7.81 -20.11
C SER A 11 -2.01 6.77 -20.92
N ALA A 12 -1.52 7.19 -22.10
CA ALA A 12 -0.63 6.38 -22.91
C ALA A 12 0.66 6.04 -22.19
N VAL A 13 1.19 6.96 -21.37
CA VAL A 13 2.40 6.74 -20.55
C VAL A 13 2.18 5.62 -19.54
N THR A 14 1.02 5.60 -18.89
CA THR A 14 0.70 4.53 -17.92
C THR A 14 0.60 3.18 -18.64
N HIS A 15 -0.08 3.12 -19.79
CA HIS A 15 -0.18 1.89 -20.58
C HIS A 15 1.19 1.36 -21.01
N GLU A 16 2.08 2.25 -21.48
CA GLU A 16 3.46 1.89 -21.84
C GLU A 16 4.21 1.29 -20.64
N LYS A 17 4.19 1.98 -19.48
CA LYS A 17 4.90 1.52 -18.28
C LYS A 17 4.34 0.21 -17.72
N VAL A 18 3.02 0.04 -17.72
CA VAL A 18 2.34 -1.22 -17.34
C VAL A 18 2.75 -2.34 -18.28
N GLY A 19 2.68 -2.11 -19.59
CA GLY A 19 3.10 -3.08 -20.61
C GLY A 19 4.56 -3.51 -20.42
N LEU A 20 5.46 -2.54 -20.26
CA LEU A 20 6.89 -2.79 -20.01
C LEU A 20 7.11 -3.59 -18.71
N LEU A 21 6.44 -3.23 -17.61
CA LEU A 21 6.55 -3.98 -16.35
C LEU A 21 6.20 -5.45 -16.56
N PHE A 22 5.02 -5.74 -17.13
CA PHE A 22 4.58 -7.13 -17.31
C PHE A 22 5.42 -7.89 -18.33
N GLN A 23 5.94 -7.24 -19.39
CA GLN A 23 6.90 -7.83 -20.30
C GLN A 23 8.16 -8.28 -19.53
N LEU A 24 8.75 -7.41 -18.71
CA LEU A 24 9.97 -7.69 -17.94
C LEU A 24 9.75 -8.82 -16.92
N LEU A 25 8.61 -8.81 -16.22
CA LEU A 25 8.26 -9.88 -15.27
C LEU A 25 8.10 -11.22 -15.96
N ASN A 26 7.54 -11.24 -17.18
CA ASN A 26 7.40 -12.43 -18.02
C ASN A 26 8.75 -12.98 -18.48
N GLU A 27 9.62 -12.11 -19.02
CA GLU A 27 10.97 -12.48 -19.44
C GLU A 27 11.74 -13.16 -18.31
N LEU A 28 11.51 -12.71 -17.07
CA LEU A 28 12.10 -13.28 -15.86
C LEU A 28 11.34 -14.51 -15.35
N ARG A 29 10.18 -14.86 -15.93
CA ARG A 29 9.29 -15.97 -15.53
C ARG A 29 8.92 -15.91 -14.04
N LEU A 30 8.60 -14.71 -13.54
CA LEU A 30 8.28 -14.49 -12.14
C LEU A 30 6.81 -14.80 -11.87
N LYS A 31 6.56 -15.49 -10.75
CA LYS A 31 5.22 -15.61 -10.17
C LYS A 31 4.94 -14.36 -9.34
N VAL A 32 3.78 -13.76 -9.55
CA VAL A 32 3.37 -12.54 -8.85
C VAL A 32 2.10 -12.76 -8.06
N ALA A 33 2.04 -12.21 -6.85
CA ALA A 33 0.79 -11.91 -6.17
C ALA A 33 0.29 -10.56 -6.70
N PHE A 34 -1.01 -10.38 -6.76
CA PHE A 34 -1.61 -9.18 -7.35
C PHE A 34 -2.58 -8.53 -6.36
N GLU A 35 -2.48 -7.23 -6.21
CA GLU A 35 -3.32 -6.43 -5.36
C GLU A 35 -3.78 -5.17 -6.11
N ARG A 36 -5.02 -4.76 -5.87
CA ARG A 36 -5.56 -3.48 -6.33
C ARG A 36 -5.87 -2.58 -5.15
N SER A 37 -6.03 -1.30 -5.43
CA SER A 37 -6.50 -0.35 -4.43
C SER A 37 -7.31 0.76 -5.07
N PHE A 38 -8.11 1.44 -4.24
CA PHE A 38 -8.63 2.74 -4.57
C PHE A 38 -8.33 3.72 -3.43
N LYS A 39 -8.04 4.95 -3.81
CA LYS A 39 -7.80 6.06 -2.89
C LYS A 39 -8.98 7.02 -2.96
N VAL A 40 -9.44 7.48 -1.81
CA VAL A 40 -10.41 8.56 -1.70
C VAL A 40 -9.79 9.76 -1.00
N SER A 41 -10.10 10.92 -1.49
CA SER A 41 -9.79 12.23 -0.92
C SER A 41 -10.91 13.18 -1.36
N GLU A 42 -10.91 14.43 -0.89
CA GLU A 42 -11.98 15.37 -1.18
C GLU A 42 -12.38 15.36 -2.66
N LYS A 43 -13.62 14.95 -2.97
CA LYS A 43 -14.24 14.82 -4.29
C LYS A 43 -13.49 13.96 -5.32
N SER A 44 -12.59 13.08 -4.87
CA SER A 44 -11.80 12.23 -5.75
C SER A 44 -11.81 10.78 -5.30
N LEU A 45 -12.09 9.86 -6.24
CA LEU A 45 -11.96 8.42 -6.10
C LEU A 45 -11.06 7.91 -7.22
N ASP A 46 -9.82 7.51 -6.86
CA ASP A 46 -8.79 7.04 -7.79
C ASP A 46 -8.65 5.51 -7.67
N GLY A 47 -9.20 4.77 -8.63
CA GLY A 47 -9.16 3.30 -8.68
C GLY A 47 -8.12 2.73 -9.67
N SER A 48 -7.42 3.57 -10.42
CA SER A 48 -6.40 3.17 -11.40
C SER A 48 -5.07 2.86 -10.72
N ARG A 49 -5.07 1.84 -9.83
CA ARG A 49 -3.97 1.53 -8.92
C ARG A 49 -3.80 0.03 -8.73
N PHE A 50 -2.57 -0.44 -8.81
CA PHE A 50 -2.25 -1.84 -8.51
C PHE A 50 -0.85 -1.99 -7.91
N LEU A 51 -0.62 -3.14 -7.30
CA LEU A 51 0.67 -3.63 -6.83
C LEU A 51 0.84 -5.10 -7.23
N VAL A 52 2.03 -5.49 -7.61
CA VAL A 52 2.45 -6.89 -7.74
C VAL A 52 3.57 -7.18 -6.76
N GLY A 53 3.42 -8.25 -5.99
CA GLY A 53 4.43 -8.76 -5.06
C GLY A 53 5.12 -10.00 -5.61
N ILE A 54 6.43 -10.09 -5.41
CA ILE A 54 7.27 -11.19 -5.86
C ILE A 54 8.06 -11.71 -4.67
N ASN A 55 7.78 -12.94 -4.25
CA ASN A 55 8.58 -13.57 -3.20
C ASN A 55 9.98 -13.90 -3.71
N LYS A 56 11.01 -13.44 -2.99
CA LYS A 56 12.42 -13.67 -3.33
C LYS A 56 12.77 -15.15 -3.53
N ASN A 57 12.16 -16.03 -2.74
CA ASN A 57 12.43 -17.47 -2.81
C ASN A 57 11.94 -18.10 -4.12
N THR A 58 11.06 -17.42 -4.88
CA THR A 58 10.63 -17.88 -6.21
C THR A 58 11.61 -17.51 -7.33
N ILE A 59 12.63 -16.72 -7.02
CA ILE A 59 13.63 -16.25 -7.96
C ILE A 59 14.88 -17.13 -7.87
N SER A 60 15.32 -17.70 -8.97
CA SER A 60 16.53 -18.52 -9.03
C SER A 60 17.76 -17.74 -8.54
N ARG A 61 18.64 -18.41 -7.78
CA ARG A 61 19.89 -17.80 -7.28
C ARG A 61 20.66 -17.11 -8.40
N GLY A 62 21.15 -15.90 -8.15
CA GLY A 62 21.88 -15.08 -9.12
C GLY A 62 21.00 -14.17 -10.01
N ARG A 63 19.69 -14.41 -10.11
CA ARG A 63 18.79 -13.56 -10.89
C ARG A 63 18.25 -12.34 -10.15
N HIS A 64 18.53 -12.20 -8.85
CA HIS A 64 18.10 -11.01 -8.07
C HIS A 64 18.63 -9.69 -8.68
N LYS A 65 19.82 -9.72 -9.32
CA LYS A 65 20.36 -8.55 -10.05
C LYS A 65 19.41 -8.05 -11.14
N ASN A 66 18.59 -8.94 -11.71
CA ASN A 66 17.65 -8.57 -12.76
C ASN A 66 16.50 -7.69 -12.23
N ILE A 67 16.18 -7.77 -10.93
CA ILE A 67 15.17 -6.88 -10.31
C ILE A 67 15.62 -5.42 -10.35
N VAL A 68 16.90 -5.13 -10.13
CA VAL A 68 17.47 -3.78 -10.29
C VAL A 68 17.33 -3.29 -11.73
N ASN A 69 17.51 -4.19 -12.72
CA ASN A 69 17.31 -3.85 -14.12
C ASN A 69 15.85 -3.54 -14.46
N VAL A 70 14.89 -4.24 -13.83
CA VAL A 70 13.46 -3.88 -13.95
C VAL A 70 13.25 -2.45 -13.47
N CYS A 71 13.76 -2.10 -12.27
CA CYS A 71 13.68 -0.75 -11.74
C CYS A 71 14.28 0.29 -12.71
N ALA A 72 15.47 0.03 -13.24
CA ALA A 72 16.18 0.93 -14.15
C ALA A 72 15.38 1.15 -15.46
N LYS A 73 14.87 0.07 -16.08
CA LYS A 73 14.06 0.13 -17.30
C LYS A 73 12.73 0.86 -17.09
N LEU A 74 12.15 0.77 -15.90
CA LEU A 74 10.96 1.54 -15.53
C LEU A 74 11.25 3.03 -15.25
N GLY A 75 12.51 3.45 -15.26
CA GLY A 75 12.94 4.83 -15.10
C GLY A 75 13.24 5.24 -13.66
N MET A 76 13.55 4.30 -12.76
CA MET A 76 13.95 4.62 -11.37
C MET A 76 15.15 5.56 -11.35
N PRO A 77 15.15 6.67 -10.60
CA PRO A 77 16.30 7.57 -10.44
C PRO A 77 17.56 6.85 -9.96
N ARG A 78 18.75 7.22 -10.46
CA ARG A 78 20.02 6.57 -10.10
C ARG A 78 20.27 6.48 -8.60
N LYS A 79 20.00 7.57 -7.86
CA LYS A 79 20.13 7.60 -6.39
C LYS A 79 19.28 6.51 -5.71
N PHE A 80 18.11 6.22 -6.26
CA PHE A 80 17.23 5.18 -5.74
C PHE A 80 17.70 3.79 -6.15
N GLN A 81 18.26 3.61 -7.35
CA GLN A 81 18.84 2.33 -7.76
C GLN A 81 19.99 1.89 -6.84
N GLU A 82 20.81 2.82 -6.37
CA GLU A 82 21.89 2.55 -5.42
C GLU A 82 21.35 2.10 -4.07
N THR A 83 20.38 2.86 -3.50
CA THR A 83 19.74 2.52 -2.24
C THR A 83 18.97 1.20 -2.34
N PHE A 84 18.26 0.97 -3.45
CA PHE A 84 17.55 -0.28 -3.71
C PHE A 84 18.51 -1.47 -3.75
N ARG A 85 19.62 -1.35 -4.51
CA ARG A 85 20.65 -2.40 -4.62
C ARG A 85 21.29 -2.73 -3.28
N LYS A 86 21.56 -1.71 -2.45
CA LYS A 86 22.16 -1.89 -1.12
C LYS A 86 21.25 -2.71 -0.18
N ASN A 87 19.93 -2.49 -0.22
CA ASN A 87 18.96 -3.12 0.67
C ASN A 87 18.36 -4.42 0.08
N LEU A 88 18.55 -4.68 -1.22
CA LEU A 88 18.02 -5.85 -1.91
C LEU A 88 18.39 -7.21 -1.26
N PRO A 89 19.61 -7.43 -0.72
CA PRO A 89 19.97 -8.69 -0.09
C PRO A 89 19.09 -9.07 1.12
N GLU A 90 18.65 -8.09 1.90
CA GLU A 90 17.84 -8.28 3.10
C GLU A 90 16.33 -8.45 2.78
N ALA A 91 15.88 -8.02 1.61
CA ALA A 91 14.47 -8.09 1.26
C ALA A 91 14.02 -9.54 1.03
N ASN A 92 12.80 -9.84 1.46
CA ASN A 92 12.11 -11.11 1.27
C ASN A 92 11.08 -11.04 0.14
N VAL A 93 10.47 -9.85 -0.08
CA VAL A 93 9.51 -9.58 -1.15
C VAL A 93 9.93 -8.32 -1.90
N PHE A 94 9.73 -8.34 -3.21
CA PHE A 94 9.88 -7.19 -4.09
C PHE A 94 8.51 -6.80 -4.62
N GLY A 95 8.16 -5.53 -4.50
CA GLY A 95 6.90 -5.02 -5.02
C GLY A 95 7.11 -4.07 -6.19
N PHE A 96 6.20 -4.10 -7.17
CA PHE A 96 6.09 -3.10 -8.23
C PHE A 96 4.65 -2.66 -8.34
N GLY A 97 4.41 -1.36 -8.49
CA GLY A 97 3.07 -0.84 -8.63
C GLY A 97 3.02 0.43 -9.45
N MET A 98 1.81 0.77 -9.82
CA MET A 98 1.52 2.03 -10.51
C MET A 98 0.23 2.63 -10.00
N ASP A 99 0.26 3.94 -9.82
CA ASP A 99 -0.91 4.75 -9.54
C ASP A 99 -1.07 5.77 -10.65
N GLU A 100 -2.22 5.80 -11.28
CA GLU A 100 -2.59 6.87 -12.20
C GLU A 100 -3.64 7.75 -11.56
N ASN A 101 -3.43 9.04 -11.59
CA ASN A 101 -4.43 10.06 -11.30
C ASN A 101 -4.57 10.99 -12.54
N GLN A 102 -5.31 12.08 -12.40
CA GLN A 102 -5.55 13.00 -13.53
C GLN A 102 -4.29 13.72 -14.04
N GLU A 103 -3.25 13.83 -13.23
CA GLU A 103 -2.06 14.65 -13.51
C GLU A 103 -0.82 13.80 -13.79
N THR A 104 -0.70 12.60 -13.16
CA THR A 104 0.55 11.87 -13.12
C THR A 104 0.35 10.35 -13.18
N CYS A 105 1.38 9.66 -13.67
CA CYS A 105 1.57 8.24 -13.49
C CYS A 105 2.75 8.04 -12.52
N VAL A 106 2.47 7.55 -11.31
CA VAL A 106 3.51 7.25 -10.31
C VAL A 106 3.88 5.78 -10.40
N VAL A 107 5.11 5.52 -10.77
CA VAL A 107 5.71 4.18 -10.70
C VAL A 107 6.29 3.95 -9.32
N LYS A 108 6.16 2.74 -8.81
CA LYS A 108 6.58 2.35 -7.46
C LYS A 108 7.38 1.07 -7.49
N ALA A 109 8.39 1.01 -6.63
CA ALA A 109 9.07 -0.24 -6.29
C ALA A 109 9.19 -0.35 -4.77
N TYR A 110 9.11 -1.56 -4.23
CA TYR A 110 9.15 -1.82 -2.80
C TYR A 110 10.16 -2.92 -2.48
N LEU A 111 10.75 -2.80 -1.29
CA LEU A 111 11.50 -3.85 -0.62
C LEU A 111 10.83 -4.12 0.72
N GLU A 112 10.44 -5.37 0.98
CA GLU A 112 9.87 -5.80 2.25
C GLU A 112 10.84 -6.71 2.98
N PHE A 113 10.98 -6.49 4.29
CA PHE A 113 11.96 -7.16 5.17
C PHE A 113 11.26 -8.12 6.13
N GLY A 114 10.70 -9.21 5.62
CA GLY A 114 9.93 -10.17 6.41
C GLY A 114 10.74 -10.84 7.53
N SER A 115 12.05 -11.02 7.37
CA SER A 115 12.91 -11.53 8.44
C SER A 115 12.92 -10.67 9.70
N ARG A 116 12.78 -9.36 9.54
CA ARG A 116 12.68 -8.43 10.69
C ARG A 116 11.39 -8.62 11.47
N TYR A 117 10.29 -8.95 10.79
CA TYR A 117 9.04 -9.33 11.43
C TYR A 117 9.22 -10.64 12.24
N GLU A 118 9.80 -11.66 11.62
CA GLU A 118 10.06 -12.94 12.29
C GLU A 118 10.95 -12.77 13.52
N GLU A 119 11.97 -11.91 13.46
CA GLU A 119 12.84 -11.58 14.58
C GLU A 119 12.09 -10.86 15.70
N ALA A 120 11.25 -9.88 15.35
CA ALA A 120 10.43 -9.17 16.34
C ALA A 120 9.44 -10.12 17.03
N MET A 121 8.82 -11.05 16.29
CA MET A 121 7.86 -12.00 16.86
C MET A 121 8.49 -13.05 17.80
N LYS A 122 9.80 -13.23 17.79
CA LYS A 122 10.51 -14.09 18.76
C LYS A 122 10.65 -13.44 20.14
N LYS A 123 10.50 -12.12 20.24
CA LYS A 123 10.57 -11.37 21.50
C LYS A 123 9.23 -11.39 22.23
N ALA A 124 9.25 -11.20 23.55
CA ALA A 124 8.03 -10.93 24.31
C ALA A 124 7.35 -9.65 23.79
N PHE A 125 6.02 -9.58 23.89
CA PHE A 125 5.25 -8.49 23.27
C PHE A 125 5.75 -7.10 23.64
N ASN A 126 6.03 -6.85 24.90
CA ASN A 126 6.54 -5.58 25.44
C ASN A 126 8.01 -5.28 25.11
N GLU A 127 8.73 -6.23 24.53
CA GLU A 127 10.15 -6.10 24.15
C GLU A 127 10.32 -5.91 22.63
N ARG A 128 9.23 -5.82 21.88
CA ARG A 128 9.22 -5.67 20.42
C ARG A 128 9.41 -4.21 20.03
N ASP A 129 10.63 -3.83 19.69
CA ASP A 129 10.94 -2.49 19.20
C ASP A 129 10.35 -2.21 17.81
N PRO A 130 9.99 -0.96 17.49
CA PRO A 130 9.66 -0.56 16.12
C PRO A 130 10.84 -0.80 15.16
N TYR A 131 10.52 -1.20 13.92
CA TYR A 131 11.53 -1.45 12.89
C TYR A 131 11.04 -1.04 11.50
N ILE A 132 11.97 -0.75 10.58
CA ILE A 132 11.64 -0.51 9.18
C ILE A 132 11.27 -1.85 8.52
N SER A 133 9.99 -2.01 8.21
CA SER A 133 9.45 -3.21 7.56
C SER A 133 9.52 -3.14 6.04
N HIS A 134 9.40 -1.91 5.45
CA HIS A 134 9.43 -1.72 4.01
C HIS A 134 10.17 -0.43 3.65
N LEU A 135 10.77 -0.44 2.45
CA LEU A 135 11.20 0.76 1.75
C LEU A 135 10.41 0.89 0.45
N GLY A 136 9.79 2.02 0.23
CA GLY A 136 9.07 2.35 -0.99
C GLY A 136 9.79 3.43 -1.79
N PHE A 137 10.04 3.16 -3.06
CA PHE A 137 10.64 4.07 -4.02
C PHE A 137 9.56 4.49 -5.01
N LYS A 138 9.28 5.78 -5.09
CA LYS A 138 8.22 6.33 -5.94
C LYS A 138 8.80 7.38 -6.86
N TRP A 139 8.42 7.36 -8.12
CA TRP A 139 8.81 8.37 -9.10
C TRP A 139 7.73 8.57 -10.15
N ASP A 140 7.68 9.78 -10.70
CA ASP A 140 6.80 10.08 -11.80
C ASP A 140 7.34 9.46 -13.11
N ALA A 141 6.47 8.85 -13.90
CA ALA A 141 6.84 8.14 -15.12
C ALA A 141 7.35 9.08 -16.23
N ALA A 142 6.86 10.34 -16.26
CA ALA A 142 7.25 11.35 -17.24
C ALA A 142 8.47 12.18 -16.79
N ASP A 143 8.59 12.41 -15.46
CA ASP A 143 9.68 13.19 -14.86
C ASP A 143 10.17 12.51 -13.57
N ASN A 144 11.17 11.67 -13.67
CA ASN A 144 11.70 10.91 -12.54
C ASN A 144 12.50 11.76 -11.53
N THR A 145 12.69 13.06 -11.75
CA THR A 145 13.21 13.99 -10.73
C THR A 145 12.17 14.22 -9.63
N ARG A 146 10.88 14.09 -9.96
CA ARG A 146 9.76 14.07 -9.02
C ARG A 146 9.66 12.69 -8.39
N CYS A 147 10.43 12.48 -7.33
CA CYS A 147 10.57 11.19 -6.68
C CYS A 147 10.61 11.31 -5.15
N ALA A 148 10.24 10.22 -4.46
CA ALA A 148 10.28 10.14 -3.00
C ALA A 148 10.70 8.75 -2.52
N LEU A 149 11.49 8.72 -1.45
CA LEU A 149 11.76 7.53 -0.66
C LEU A 149 10.79 7.49 0.52
N THR A 150 10.09 6.38 0.66
CA THR A 150 9.09 6.16 1.71
C THR A 150 9.59 5.09 2.66
N LYS A 151 9.53 5.36 3.96
CA LYS A 151 9.84 4.40 5.02
C LYS A 151 8.56 3.96 5.69
N TYR A 152 8.41 2.64 5.86
CA TYR A 152 7.32 2.01 6.58
C TYR A 152 7.86 1.44 7.87
N THR A 153 7.47 2.03 8.99
CA THR A 153 7.88 1.59 10.32
C THR A 153 6.78 0.74 10.94
N CYS A 154 7.07 -0.52 11.22
CA CYS A 154 6.18 -1.43 11.95
C CYS A 154 6.30 -1.19 13.45
N PHE A 155 5.17 -1.22 14.14
CA PHE A 155 5.06 -1.12 15.60
C PHE A 155 4.46 -2.43 16.15
N PRO A 156 5.27 -3.47 16.35
CA PRO A 156 4.79 -4.83 16.62
C PRO A 156 4.31 -5.05 18.07
N ALA A 157 4.46 -4.06 18.94
CA ALA A 157 4.03 -4.12 20.34
C ALA A 157 2.79 -3.26 20.63
N LEU A 158 2.04 -2.86 19.60
CA LEU A 158 0.80 -2.12 19.79
C LEU A 158 -0.39 -3.07 19.92
N ASN A 159 -1.13 -2.95 21.02
CA ASN A 159 -2.49 -3.48 21.11
C ASN A 159 -3.48 -2.55 20.39
N ARG A 160 -4.74 -2.96 20.27
CA ARG A 160 -5.79 -2.20 19.60
C ARG A 160 -5.96 -0.78 20.17
N GLN A 161 -5.99 -0.65 21.49
CA GLN A 161 -6.22 0.65 22.14
C GLN A 161 -5.06 1.62 21.89
N ASP A 162 -3.82 1.15 22.01
CA ASP A 162 -2.62 1.97 21.75
C ASP A 162 -2.55 2.39 20.28
N MET A 163 -2.89 1.49 19.35
CA MET A 163 -2.95 1.77 17.92
C MET A 163 -4.00 2.84 17.60
N LEU A 164 -5.22 2.72 18.14
CA LEU A 164 -6.27 3.72 17.97
C LEU A 164 -5.90 5.06 18.59
N GLY A 165 -5.23 5.06 19.75
CA GLY A 165 -4.67 6.26 20.36
C GLY A 165 -3.65 6.97 19.46
N ARG A 166 -2.74 6.22 18.82
CA ARG A 166 -1.78 6.77 17.85
C ARG A 166 -2.46 7.33 16.61
N LEU A 167 -3.46 6.64 16.08
CA LEU A 167 -4.24 7.11 14.92
C LEU A 167 -4.97 8.42 15.24
N SER A 168 -5.61 8.51 16.41
CA SER A 168 -6.32 9.70 16.84
C SER A 168 -5.37 10.91 16.99
N THR A 169 -4.26 10.74 17.72
CA THR A 169 -3.36 11.86 18.03
C THR A 169 -2.42 12.20 16.86
N GLY A 170 -1.97 11.21 16.11
CA GLY A 170 -0.94 11.39 15.08
C GLY A 170 -1.47 11.88 13.73
N PHE A 171 -2.74 11.59 13.39
CA PHE A 171 -3.26 11.86 12.05
C PHE A 171 -4.53 12.69 12.02
N TYR A 172 -5.39 12.57 13.02
CA TYR A 172 -6.74 13.16 12.95
C TYR A 172 -7.07 14.12 14.11
N GLY A 173 -6.14 14.28 15.06
CA GLY A 173 -6.33 15.13 16.23
C GLY A 173 -7.42 14.62 17.18
N SER A 174 -7.55 15.24 18.35
CA SER A 174 -8.54 14.89 19.39
C SER A 174 -9.98 15.34 19.05
N GLY A 175 -10.21 15.89 17.87
CA GLY A 175 -11.48 16.56 17.50
C GLY A 175 -12.58 15.65 16.95
N GLY A 176 -12.41 14.31 16.95
CA GLY A 176 -13.45 13.40 16.49
C GLY A 176 -13.76 13.53 14.99
N SER A 177 -12.74 13.71 14.15
CA SER A 177 -12.94 13.78 12.71
C SER A 177 -13.57 12.47 12.19
N ASN A 178 -14.43 12.57 11.21
CA ASN A 178 -15.15 11.43 10.66
C ASN A 178 -14.22 10.30 10.13
N PRO A 179 -13.04 10.55 9.52
CA PRO A 179 -12.11 9.47 9.13
C PRO A 179 -11.68 8.58 10.29
N TYR A 180 -11.49 9.13 11.50
CA TYR A 180 -11.13 8.32 12.66
C TYR A 180 -12.25 7.31 13.02
N GLY A 181 -13.51 7.74 13.09
CA GLY A 181 -14.63 6.84 13.39
C GLY A 181 -14.81 5.72 12.33
N ILE A 182 -14.52 6.02 11.06
CA ILE A 182 -14.52 5.00 10.00
C ILE A 182 -13.44 3.95 10.25
N ILE A 183 -12.23 4.39 10.61
CA ILE A 183 -11.10 3.48 10.87
C ILE A 183 -11.37 2.64 12.12
N GLU A 184 -11.86 3.27 13.20
CA GLU A 184 -12.24 2.59 14.44
C GLU A 184 -13.24 1.48 14.17
N GLY A 185 -14.31 1.75 13.38
CA GLY A 185 -15.31 0.76 13.02
C GLY A 185 -14.74 -0.40 12.19
N VAL A 186 -13.80 -0.15 11.27
CA VAL A 186 -13.11 -1.21 10.54
C VAL A 186 -12.26 -2.06 11.47
N VAL A 187 -11.56 -1.44 12.43
CA VAL A 187 -10.73 -2.12 13.44
C VAL A 187 -11.59 -3.00 14.35
N GLU A 188 -12.80 -2.56 14.72
CA GLU A 188 -13.74 -3.37 15.52
C GLU A 188 -14.19 -4.63 14.76
N VAL A 189 -14.59 -4.48 13.49
CA VAL A 189 -14.96 -5.63 12.64
C VAL A 189 -13.81 -6.60 12.49
N PHE A 190 -12.59 -6.08 12.26
CA PHE A 190 -11.40 -6.90 12.18
C PHE A 190 -11.16 -7.67 13.49
N GLY A 191 -11.12 -7.00 14.64
CA GLY A 191 -10.86 -7.61 15.94
C GLY A 191 -11.88 -8.69 16.30
N SER A 192 -13.15 -8.46 15.99
CA SER A 192 -14.22 -9.45 16.23
C SER A 192 -14.04 -10.74 15.42
N LYS A 193 -13.41 -10.67 14.25
CA LYS A 193 -13.28 -11.80 13.32
C LYS A 193 -11.92 -12.48 13.41
N ALA A 194 -10.84 -11.73 13.66
CA ALA A 194 -9.50 -12.28 13.78
C ALA A 194 -9.24 -13.01 15.11
N GLY A 195 -10.10 -12.79 16.10
CA GLY A 195 -10.00 -13.46 17.41
C GLY A 195 -8.80 -13.00 18.26
N GLY A 196 -8.19 -11.85 17.94
CA GLY A 196 -7.04 -11.31 18.65
C GLY A 196 -6.86 -9.81 18.45
N ASP A 197 -6.04 -9.21 19.32
CA ASP A 197 -5.71 -7.77 19.31
C ASP A 197 -4.38 -7.46 18.60
N GLU A 198 -3.78 -8.43 17.92
CA GLU A 198 -2.54 -8.22 17.19
C GLU A 198 -2.82 -7.67 15.79
N PHE A 199 -2.41 -6.43 15.57
CA PHE A 199 -2.55 -5.74 14.29
C PHE A 199 -1.18 -5.51 13.66
N LEU A 200 -1.07 -5.73 12.37
CA LEU A 200 0.09 -5.28 11.62
C LEU A 200 -0.11 -3.81 11.25
N TYR A 201 0.36 -2.93 12.11
CA TYR A 201 0.26 -1.49 11.98
C TYR A 201 1.60 -0.87 11.58
N LEU A 202 1.56 -0.05 10.55
CA LEU A 202 2.73 0.65 10.02
C LEU A 202 2.49 2.16 10.02
N GLU A 203 3.50 2.93 10.37
CA GLU A 203 3.56 4.37 10.07
C GLU A 203 4.42 4.62 8.84
N VAL A 204 3.96 5.51 7.99
CA VAL A 204 4.53 5.72 6.65
C VAL A 204 4.94 7.16 6.49
N ASN A 205 6.24 7.39 6.36
CA ASN A 205 6.83 8.71 6.21
C ASN A 205 7.63 8.80 4.91
N GLU A 206 7.60 9.96 4.27
CA GLU A 206 8.40 10.26 3.09
C GLU A 206 9.49 11.27 3.43
N GLU A 207 10.70 11.05 2.87
CA GLU A 207 11.80 11.98 3.09
C GLU A 207 11.51 13.34 2.41
N ASN A 208 11.82 14.42 3.12
CA ASN A 208 11.76 15.80 2.62
C ASN A 208 10.36 16.30 2.21
N ASN A 209 9.29 15.70 2.75
CA ASN A 209 7.94 16.24 2.57
C ASN A 209 7.05 15.96 3.79
N PRO A 210 5.95 16.69 3.97
CA PRO A 210 5.11 16.61 5.16
C PRO A 210 4.20 15.38 5.21
N ARG A 211 4.22 14.51 4.20
CA ARG A 211 3.36 13.34 4.18
C ARG A 211 3.60 12.47 5.40
N SER A 212 2.54 12.22 6.13
CA SER A 212 2.50 11.27 7.24
C SER A 212 1.23 10.44 7.10
N SER A 213 1.37 9.13 7.08
CA SER A 213 0.24 8.22 6.91
C SER A 213 0.47 6.92 7.65
N PHE A 214 -0.60 6.16 7.85
CA PHE A 214 -0.56 4.81 8.40
C PHE A 214 -0.97 3.79 7.35
N ASP A 215 -0.67 2.53 7.63
CA ASP A 215 -1.14 1.36 6.89
C ASP A 215 -1.49 0.26 7.90
N LEU A 216 -2.74 -0.20 7.84
CA LEU A 216 -3.27 -1.25 8.69
C LEU A 216 -3.57 -2.47 7.83
N ASN A 217 -2.75 -3.52 7.99
CA ASN A 217 -2.95 -4.78 7.30
C ASN A 217 -4.02 -5.61 8.04
N VAL A 218 -5.04 -6.03 7.32
CA VAL A 218 -6.20 -6.79 7.84
C VAL A 218 -6.42 -8.11 7.11
N TYR A 219 -5.47 -8.57 6.31
CA TYR A 219 -5.58 -9.84 5.56
C TYR A 219 -5.84 -11.05 6.45
N SER A 220 -5.28 -11.07 7.67
CA SER A 220 -5.44 -12.21 8.60
C SER A 220 -6.89 -12.47 9.00
N ALA A 221 -7.77 -11.46 8.97
CA ALA A 221 -9.20 -11.64 9.24
C ALA A 221 -9.99 -12.23 8.06
N ASN A 222 -9.39 -12.31 6.87
CA ASN A 222 -10.05 -12.81 5.66
C ASN A 222 -11.41 -12.14 5.39
N LEU A 223 -11.49 -10.84 5.65
CA LEU A 223 -12.69 -10.03 5.42
C LEU A 223 -12.92 -9.80 3.93
N ARG A 224 -14.17 -9.85 3.49
CA ARG A 224 -14.54 -9.39 2.15
C ARG A 224 -14.97 -7.92 2.19
N MET A 225 -14.83 -7.22 1.07
CA MET A 225 -15.23 -5.82 0.93
C MET A 225 -16.70 -5.57 1.35
N LYS A 226 -17.62 -6.54 1.10
CA LYS A 226 -19.01 -6.45 1.52
C LYS A 226 -19.22 -6.47 3.03
N GLU A 227 -18.30 -7.04 3.80
CA GLU A 227 -18.40 -7.09 5.28
C GLU A 227 -18.05 -5.76 5.93
N VAL A 228 -17.32 -4.89 5.22
CA VAL A 228 -16.98 -3.53 5.64
C VAL A 228 -17.75 -2.44 4.86
N TYR A 229 -18.76 -2.82 4.08
CA TYR A 229 -19.56 -1.93 3.24
C TYR A 229 -20.08 -0.66 3.94
N PRO A 230 -20.63 -0.73 5.18
CA PRO A 230 -21.12 0.47 5.87
C PRO A 230 -20.03 1.53 6.05
N PHE A 231 -18.80 1.11 6.34
CA PHE A 231 -17.66 2.00 6.52
C PHE A 231 -17.14 2.56 5.18
N LEU A 232 -17.20 1.77 4.10
CA LEU A 232 -16.88 2.25 2.75
C LEU A 232 -17.86 3.33 2.30
N VAL A 233 -19.15 3.18 2.60
CA VAL A 233 -20.15 4.22 2.32
C VAL A 233 -19.89 5.47 3.15
N GLN A 234 -19.61 5.34 4.45
CA GLN A 234 -19.26 6.48 5.30
C GLN A 234 -18.03 7.21 4.79
N MET A 235 -16.99 6.48 4.38
CA MET A 235 -15.79 7.03 3.77
C MET A 235 -16.11 7.85 2.52
N CYS A 236 -16.90 7.30 1.60
CA CYS A 236 -17.28 8.02 0.37
C CYS A 236 -18.10 9.27 0.67
N ARG A 237 -19.02 9.22 1.62
CA ARG A 237 -19.79 10.40 2.05
C ARG A 237 -18.90 11.45 2.68
N HIS A 238 -17.94 11.06 3.53
CA HIS A 238 -16.99 11.99 4.14
C HIS A 238 -16.22 12.78 3.09
N TYR A 239 -15.75 12.10 2.04
CA TYR A 239 -14.98 12.72 0.96
C TYR A 239 -15.84 13.26 -0.19
N SER A 240 -17.16 13.35 -0.02
CA SER A 240 -18.07 13.87 -1.04
C SER A 240 -17.97 13.15 -2.40
N ILE A 241 -17.79 11.82 -2.34
CA ILE A 241 -17.77 10.97 -3.54
C ILE A 241 -19.22 10.69 -3.96
N PRO A 242 -19.60 10.92 -5.24
CA PRO A 242 -20.94 10.58 -5.73
C PRO A 242 -21.24 9.08 -5.56
N ASP A 243 -22.45 8.78 -5.07
CA ASP A 243 -22.88 7.39 -4.80
C ASP A 243 -22.75 6.50 -6.04
N GLU A 244 -23.12 6.99 -7.22
CA GLU A 244 -23.01 6.25 -8.48
C GLU A 244 -21.56 5.87 -8.81
N THR A 245 -20.61 6.78 -8.56
CA THR A 245 -19.17 6.54 -8.79
C THR A 245 -18.67 5.43 -7.87
N PHE A 246 -19.06 5.46 -6.60
CA PHE A 246 -18.68 4.44 -5.65
C PHE A 246 -19.34 3.09 -5.97
N GLN A 247 -20.65 3.06 -6.27
CA GLN A 247 -21.37 1.83 -6.58
C GLN A 247 -20.79 1.12 -7.81
N ALA A 248 -20.43 1.85 -8.85
CA ALA A 248 -19.80 1.28 -10.04
C ALA A 248 -18.47 0.56 -9.73
N LEU A 249 -17.69 1.09 -8.79
CA LEU A 249 -16.48 0.42 -8.29
C LEU A 249 -16.82 -0.76 -7.37
N TYR A 250 -17.72 -0.54 -6.41
CA TYR A 250 -18.07 -1.52 -5.38
C TYR A 250 -18.60 -2.83 -5.97
N GLU A 251 -19.46 -2.77 -6.98
CA GLU A 251 -19.98 -3.96 -7.66
C GLU A 251 -18.87 -4.85 -8.24
N GLN A 252 -17.74 -4.27 -8.63
CA GLN A 252 -16.60 -5.00 -9.16
C GLN A 252 -15.75 -5.66 -8.07
N VAL A 253 -15.77 -5.12 -6.84
CA VAL A 253 -14.82 -5.51 -5.79
C VAL A 253 -15.47 -6.10 -4.53
N LYS A 254 -16.79 -6.08 -4.40
CA LYS A 254 -17.53 -6.48 -3.18
C LYS A 254 -17.19 -7.86 -2.62
N ASP A 255 -16.82 -8.79 -3.49
CA ASP A 255 -16.46 -10.16 -3.12
C ASP A 255 -14.94 -10.38 -2.98
N MET A 256 -14.12 -9.36 -3.25
CA MET A 256 -12.67 -9.41 -3.06
C MET A 256 -12.30 -9.36 -1.57
N ILE A 257 -11.11 -9.87 -1.25
CA ILE A 257 -10.58 -9.83 0.11
C ILE A 257 -10.10 -8.41 0.42
N PHE A 258 -10.61 -7.85 1.51
CA PHE A 258 -10.16 -6.58 2.06
C PHE A 258 -8.78 -6.78 2.71
N GLY A 259 -7.78 -6.12 2.19
CA GLY A 259 -6.37 -6.36 2.54
C GLY A 259 -5.77 -5.36 3.49
N HIS A 260 -5.83 -4.07 3.13
CA HIS A 260 -5.28 -2.99 3.93
C HIS A 260 -6.23 -1.79 3.96
N LEU A 261 -6.19 -1.06 5.07
CA LEU A 261 -6.71 0.30 5.18
C LEU A 261 -5.53 1.24 5.47
N ALA A 262 -5.24 2.15 4.56
CA ALA A 262 -4.22 3.16 4.77
C ALA A 262 -4.83 4.56 4.73
N GLY A 263 -4.25 5.51 5.46
CA GLY A 263 -4.74 6.89 5.48
C GLY A 263 -3.78 7.83 6.16
N GLY A 264 -4.17 9.09 6.30
CA GLY A 264 -3.38 10.14 6.92
C GLY A 264 -3.35 11.41 6.07
N ILE A 265 -2.26 12.14 6.15
CA ILE A 265 -2.08 13.44 5.49
C ILE A 265 -1.16 13.28 4.27
N ASP A 266 -1.57 13.79 3.13
CA ASP A 266 -0.80 13.75 1.90
C ASP A 266 0.23 14.89 1.82
N ARG A 267 0.98 14.96 0.71
CA ARG A 267 2.00 16.00 0.46
C ARG A 267 1.44 17.42 0.40
N LYS A 268 0.12 17.59 0.19
CA LYS A 268 -0.57 18.88 0.12
C LYS A 268 -1.25 19.24 1.46
N GLY A 269 -1.03 18.45 2.51
CA GLY A 269 -1.65 18.64 3.82
C GLY A 269 -3.13 18.23 3.88
N LYS A 270 -3.61 17.46 2.90
CA LYS A 270 -4.99 16.97 2.85
C LYS A 270 -5.08 15.54 3.31
N ASP A 271 -6.14 15.21 4.03
CA ASP A 271 -6.42 13.86 4.46
C ASP A 271 -6.89 12.97 3.29
N PHE A 272 -6.69 11.67 3.45
CA PHE A 272 -7.13 10.66 2.50
C PHE A 272 -7.28 9.30 3.19
N LEU A 273 -8.05 8.42 2.57
CA LEU A 273 -8.06 6.98 2.85
C LEU A 273 -7.77 6.18 1.58
N THR A 274 -7.15 5.03 1.74
CA THR A 274 -6.88 4.08 0.65
C THR A 274 -7.27 2.69 1.11
N VAL A 275 -8.04 2.01 0.30
CA VAL A 275 -8.45 0.62 0.52
C VAL A 275 -7.71 -0.26 -0.47
N TYR A 276 -7.03 -1.29 0.05
CA TYR A 276 -6.36 -2.31 -0.75
C TYR A 276 -7.16 -3.61 -0.68
N PHE A 277 -7.17 -4.35 -1.78
CA PHE A 277 -7.87 -5.62 -1.87
C PHE A 277 -7.12 -6.61 -2.77
N GLY A 278 -7.03 -7.84 -2.29
CA GLY A 278 -6.39 -8.94 -3.00
C GLY A 278 -7.32 -9.56 -4.05
N ILE A 279 -6.72 -10.11 -5.11
CA ILE A 279 -7.41 -10.73 -6.24
C ILE A 279 -6.96 -12.19 -6.37
#